data_b7e1c7ef5c93b2adf8ac25c8b052251b
#
_entry.id   b7e1c7ef5c93b2adf8ac25c8b052251b
#
_cell.length_a   1.000
_cell.length_b   1.000
_cell.length_c   1.000
_cell.angle_alpha   90.00
_cell.angle_beta   90.00
_cell.angle_gamma   90.00
#
_symmetry.space_group_name_H-M   'P 1'
#
loop_
_entity.id
_entity.type
_entity.pdbx_description
1 polymer ?
#
loop_
_entity_poly.entity_id
_entity_poly.type
_entity_poly.pdbx_seq_one_letter_code
_entity_poly.pdbx_strand_id
1 'polypeptide(L)'
;MKNSFKISLLLVLGIIITYILKINYFPGPAEFLSIRVNPEKVNISLYWRQPDGKLYGNIAKLKLGLKNQNKKLIFATNGGMFDKKQSPIGLYVENGKKISSLNTKEIKPDKNGNIPNFYLNPNGVFYVTIDNKVGICKTSLYQQDSLTKCATQSGPMLLIDGRINPVFCRNSNNFHIRNGVGILPNNELIFAISKNRVTFYDFANYFKEQGCINALFFDGYVSKAYIPKIGVEQLDGELGVIIGITEK
;
A
#
# COMPACT_ATOMS: atom_id res chain seq x y z
N MET A 1 -41.19 -15.83 -41.05
CA MET A 1 -40.84 -14.42 -40.80
C MET A 1 -40.84 -14.00 -39.29
N LYS A 2 -41.75 -14.48 -38.43
CA LYS A 2 -41.81 -14.09 -37.02
C LYS A 2 -40.59 -14.54 -36.16
N ASN A 3 -39.91 -15.64 -36.52
CA ASN A 3 -38.79 -16.18 -35.73
C ASN A 3 -37.44 -15.45 -35.98
N SER A 4 -37.21 -14.95 -37.21
CA SER A 4 -35.99 -14.25 -37.56
C SER A 4 -35.94 -12.87 -36.88
N PHE A 5 -37.08 -12.23 -36.69
CA PHE A 5 -37.16 -10.91 -36.01
C PHE A 5 -36.89 -11.03 -34.50
N LYS A 6 -37.31 -12.13 -33.86
CA LYS A 6 -37.01 -12.38 -32.41
C LYS A 6 -35.53 -12.65 -32.19
N ILE A 7 -34.85 -13.35 -33.09
CA ILE A 7 -33.41 -13.66 -32.99
C ILE A 7 -32.58 -12.38 -33.16
N SER A 8 -32.94 -11.52 -34.16
CA SER A 8 -32.29 -10.21 -34.34
C SER A 8 -32.44 -9.30 -33.13
N LEU A 9 -33.64 -9.27 -32.50
CA LEU A 9 -33.90 -8.43 -31.35
C LEU A 9 -33.08 -8.88 -30.12
N LEU A 10 -32.96 -10.20 -29.89
CA LEU A 10 -32.14 -10.78 -28.81
C LEU A 10 -30.63 -10.51 -29.00
N LEU A 11 -30.12 -10.55 -30.23
CA LEU A 11 -28.73 -10.22 -30.56
C LEU A 11 -28.44 -8.74 -30.32
N VAL A 12 -29.34 -7.85 -30.72
CA VAL A 12 -29.20 -6.40 -30.50
C VAL A 12 -29.25 -6.08 -28.99
N LEU A 13 -30.18 -6.71 -28.24
CA LEU A 13 -30.24 -6.57 -26.78
C LEU A 13 -28.96 -7.06 -26.09
N GLY A 14 -28.42 -8.22 -26.54
CA GLY A 14 -27.14 -8.76 -26.03
C GLY A 14 -25.96 -7.83 -26.27
N ILE A 15 -25.90 -7.19 -27.46
CA ILE A 15 -24.86 -6.20 -27.78
C ILE A 15 -25.00 -4.93 -26.95
N ILE A 16 -26.22 -4.44 -26.76
CA ILE A 16 -26.51 -3.27 -25.93
C ILE A 16 -26.15 -3.55 -24.47
N ILE A 17 -26.51 -4.70 -23.91
CA ILE A 17 -26.19 -5.11 -22.55
C ILE A 17 -24.66 -5.22 -22.37
N THR A 18 -23.94 -5.83 -23.33
CA THR A 18 -22.47 -5.89 -23.27
C THR A 18 -21.81 -4.52 -23.42
N TYR A 19 -22.41 -3.63 -24.20
CA TYR A 19 -21.92 -2.25 -24.33
C TYR A 19 -22.18 -1.42 -23.06
N ILE A 20 -23.36 -1.55 -22.46
CA ILE A 20 -23.71 -0.91 -21.17
C ILE A 20 -22.83 -1.46 -20.03
N LEU A 21 -22.58 -2.78 -19.98
CA LEU A 21 -21.67 -3.38 -18.99
C LEU A 21 -20.22 -2.93 -19.19
N LYS A 22 -19.76 -2.70 -20.41
CA LYS A 22 -18.44 -2.08 -20.68
C LYS A 22 -18.37 -0.62 -20.28
N ILE A 23 -19.42 0.16 -20.48
CA ILE A 23 -19.46 1.60 -20.10
C ILE A 23 -19.44 1.77 -18.58
N ASN A 24 -20.06 0.86 -17.82
CA ASN A 24 -20.06 0.91 -16.35
C ASN A 24 -18.74 0.46 -15.69
N TYR A 25 -17.71 0.09 -16.46
CA TYR A 25 -16.42 -0.39 -15.93
C TYR A 25 -15.29 0.64 -16.00
N PHE A 26 -15.55 1.89 -16.41
CA PHE A 26 -14.57 2.95 -16.24
C PHE A 26 -14.61 3.38 -14.77
N PRO A 27 -13.55 3.16 -13.99
CA PRO A 27 -13.47 3.74 -12.66
C PRO A 27 -13.62 5.26 -12.80
N GLY A 28 -14.43 5.85 -11.94
CA GLY A 28 -14.54 7.32 -11.85
C GLY A 28 -13.18 7.97 -11.61
N PRO A 29 -13.11 9.30 -11.56
CA PRO A 29 -11.87 10.02 -11.31
C PRO A 29 -11.19 9.47 -10.04
N ALA A 30 -9.86 9.38 -10.06
CA ALA A 30 -9.07 8.85 -8.96
C ALA A 30 -9.25 9.73 -7.71
N GLU A 31 -9.78 9.15 -6.64
CA GLU A 31 -9.96 9.83 -5.36
C GLU A 31 -9.09 9.17 -4.28
N PHE A 32 -8.49 10.00 -3.44
CA PHE A 32 -7.56 9.54 -2.41
C PHE A 32 -7.92 10.08 -1.03
N LEU A 33 -7.73 9.25 -0.01
CA LEU A 33 -7.71 9.64 1.39
C LEU A 33 -6.26 9.63 1.84
N SER A 34 -5.80 10.71 2.48
CA SER A 34 -4.42 10.80 2.92
C SER A 34 -4.28 11.56 4.22
N ILE A 35 -3.17 11.31 4.89
CA ILE A 35 -2.68 12.13 5.99
C ILE A 35 -1.24 12.55 5.74
N ARG A 36 -0.94 13.78 6.12
CA ARG A 36 0.44 14.29 6.20
C ARG A 36 0.93 14.18 7.64
N VAL A 37 2.12 13.63 7.80
CA VAL A 37 2.69 13.28 9.10
C VAL A 37 4.08 13.86 9.24
N ASN A 38 4.29 14.63 10.31
CA ASN A 38 5.64 15.03 10.73
C ASN A 38 6.16 13.96 11.71
N PRO A 39 7.22 13.20 11.35
CA PRO A 39 7.72 12.09 12.17
C PRO A 39 8.31 12.55 13.52
N GLU A 40 8.69 13.83 13.65
CA GLU A 40 9.17 14.39 14.91
C GLU A 40 8.06 14.57 15.95
N LYS A 41 6.79 14.69 15.52
CA LYS A 41 5.64 14.98 16.37
C LYS A 41 4.84 13.74 16.79
N VAL A 42 5.13 12.57 16.24
CA VAL A 42 4.39 11.34 16.45
C VAL A 42 5.32 10.15 16.63
N ASN A 43 4.77 9.02 17.08
CA ASN A 43 5.49 7.76 17.07
C ASN A 43 5.02 6.89 15.92
N ILE A 44 5.90 6.60 14.96
CA ILE A 44 5.65 5.67 13.86
C ILE A 44 6.26 4.32 14.22
N SER A 45 5.49 3.25 14.09
CA SER A 45 5.94 1.89 14.37
C SER A 45 5.29 0.88 13.44
N LEU A 46 5.95 -0.26 13.26
CA LEU A 46 5.41 -1.43 12.59
C LEU A 46 4.94 -2.43 13.63
N TYR A 47 3.88 -3.15 13.30
CA TYR A 47 3.24 -4.13 14.16
C TYR A 47 2.90 -5.38 13.36
N TRP A 48 3.35 -6.53 13.83
CA TRP A 48 3.02 -7.82 13.25
C TRP A 48 2.42 -8.75 14.31
N ARG A 49 3.12 -8.93 15.42
CA ARG A 49 2.69 -9.80 16.53
C ARG A 49 2.45 -9.03 17.82
N GLN A 50 1.48 -9.51 18.59
CA GLN A 50 1.22 -9.07 19.95
C GLN A 50 2.31 -9.58 20.89
N PRO A 51 2.44 -9.06 22.10
CA PRO A 51 3.42 -9.53 23.09
C PRO A 51 3.30 -11.03 23.42
N ASP A 52 2.10 -11.62 23.30
CA ASP A 52 1.85 -13.05 23.50
C ASP A 52 2.21 -13.92 22.25
N GLY A 53 2.76 -13.32 21.20
CA GLY A 53 3.17 -13.97 19.96
C GLY A 53 2.06 -14.16 18.94
N LYS A 54 0.79 -13.89 19.27
CA LYS A 54 -0.32 -13.95 18.30
C LYS A 54 -0.24 -12.80 17.30
N LEU A 55 -0.77 -13.03 16.09
CA LEU A 55 -0.87 -11.97 15.10
C LEU A 55 -1.86 -10.89 15.54
N TYR A 56 -1.53 -9.62 15.27
CA TYR A 56 -2.55 -8.58 15.29
C TYR A 56 -3.62 -8.85 14.24
N GLY A 57 -3.22 -9.12 13.00
CA GLY A 57 -4.08 -9.57 11.92
C GLY A 57 -5.10 -8.54 11.42
N ASN A 58 -5.43 -7.51 12.21
CA ASN A 58 -6.28 -6.39 11.80
C ASN A 58 -6.06 -5.15 12.65
N ILE A 59 -6.60 -4.02 12.19
CA ILE A 59 -6.44 -2.73 12.86
C ILE A 59 -7.23 -2.66 14.18
N ALA A 60 -8.37 -3.37 14.31
CA ALA A 60 -9.14 -3.42 15.55
C ALA A 60 -8.33 -3.99 16.71
N LYS A 61 -7.66 -5.13 16.50
CA LYS A 61 -6.81 -5.76 17.51
C LYS A 61 -5.60 -4.90 17.84
N LEU A 62 -4.98 -4.24 16.85
CA LEU A 62 -3.90 -3.29 17.08
C LEU A 62 -4.36 -2.13 17.95
N LYS A 63 -5.51 -1.49 17.61
CA LYS A 63 -6.09 -0.38 18.36
C LYS A 63 -6.35 -0.77 19.83
N LEU A 64 -6.91 -1.97 20.04
CA LEU A 64 -7.16 -2.48 21.40
C LEU A 64 -5.84 -2.75 22.15
N GLY A 65 -4.87 -3.42 21.51
CA GLY A 65 -3.58 -3.73 22.14
C GLY A 65 -2.79 -2.48 22.51
N LEU A 66 -2.84 -1.42 21.69
CA LEU A 66 -2.22 -0.14 21.99
C LEU A 66 -2.97 0.61 23.11
N LYS A 67 -4.30 0.58 23.12
CA LYS A 67 -5.10 1.15 24.21
C LYS A 67 -4.76 0.53 25.55
N ASN A 68 -4.55 -0.78 25.62
CA ASN A 68 -4.12 -1.50 26.84
C ASN A 68 -2.71 -1.11 27.29
N GLN A 69 -1.91 -0.51 26.40
CA GLN A 69 -0.58 0.05 26.70
C GLN A 69 -0.63 1.57 26.95
N ASN A 70 -1.80 2.16 27.14
CA ASN A 70 -2.04 3.61 27.25
C ASN A 70 -1.52 4.42 26.04
N LYS A 71 -1.50 3.81 24.85
CA LYS A 71 -1.13 4.48 23.58
C LYS A 71 -2.36 4.76 22.75
N LYS A 72 -2.50 5.99 22.25
CA LYS A 72 -3.60 6.39 21.39
C LYS A 72 -3.20 6.24 19.93
N LEU A 73 -3.84 5.32 19.23
CA LEU A 73 -3.67 5.15 17.77
C LEU A 73 -4.40 6.28 17.04
N ILE A 74 -3.68 7.02 16.21
CA ILE A 74 -4.22 8.14 15.40
C ILE A 74 -4.23 7.86 13.89
N PHE A 75 -3.50 6.84 13.46
CA PHE A 75 -3.49 6.33 12.10
C PHE A 75 -3.02 4.89 12.07
N ALA A 76 -3.59 4.10 11.17
CA ALA A 76 -3.02 2.80 10.81
C ALA A 76 -3.37 2.44 9.36
N THR A 77 -2.49 1.65 8.73
CA THR A 77 -2.71 1.02 7.43
C THR A 77 -1.88 -0.27 7.34
N ASN A 78 -2.18 -1.14 6.36
CA ASN A 78 -1.27 -2.25 6.06
C ASN A 78 0.08 -1.70 5.59
N GLY A 79 1.18 -2.31 6.05
CA GLY A 79 2.53 -1.77 5.98
C GLY A 79 3.50 -2.59 5.15
N GLY A 80 3.03 -3.51 4.32
CA GLY A 80 3.86 -4.36 3.48
C GLY A 80 3.15 -5.64 3.07
N MET A 81 3.73 -6.32 2.08
CA MET A 81 3.16 -7.58 1.58
C MET A 81 3.52 -8.74 2.48
N PHE A 82 2.64 -9.72 2.55
CA PHE A 82 2.75 -10.90 3.40
C PHE A 82 2.32 -12.17 2.66
N ASP A 83 2.76 -13.31 3.14
CA ASP A 83 2.41 -14.62 2.62
C ASP A 83 1.06 -15.13 3.20
N LYS A 84 0.65 -16.34 2.80
CA LYS A 84 -0.59 -16.99 3.28
C LYS A 84 -0.62 -17.23 4.80
N LYS A 85 0.53 -17.14 5.49
CA LYS A 85 0.65 -17.25 6.94
C LYS A 85 0.71 -15.87 7.61
N GLN A 86 0.41 -14.81 6.87
CA GLN A 86 0.52 -13.41 7.29
C GLN A 86 1.94 -13.01 7.72
N SER A 87 2.97 -13.72 7.22
CA SER A 87 4.38 -13.40 7.46
C SER A 87 4.90 -12.41 6.44
N PRO A 88 5.75 -11.43 6.84
CA PRO A 88 6.36 -10.49 5.90
C PRO A 88 7.13 -11.23 4.79
N ILE A 89 6.95 -10.86 3.53
CA ILE A 89 7.64 -11.50 2.39
C ILE A 89 9.09 -11.02 2.26
N GLY A 90 9.39 -9.80 2.69
CA GLY A 90 10.73 -9.20 2.60
C GLY A 90 11.23 -8.70 3.96
N LEU A 91 12.13 -7.72 3.91
CA LEU A 91 12.68 -7.12 5.12
C LEU A 91 11.58 -6.65 6.07
N TYR A 92 11.73 -7.04 7.31
CA TYR A 92 10.91 -6.55 8.41
C TYR A 92 11.76 -6.32 9.66
N VAL A 93 11.81 -5.06 10.09
CA VAL A 93 12.48 -4.63 11.32
C VAL A 93 11.44 -4.00 12.24
N GLU A 94 11.35 -4.47 13.47
CA GLU A 94 10.45 -3.95 14.49
C GLU A 94 11.23 -3.70 15.79
N ASN A 95 11.11 -2.49 16.34
CA ASN A 95 11.81 -2.07 17.56
C ASN A 95 13.34 -2.32 17.50
N GLY A 96 13.97 -2.01 16.36
CA GLY A 96 15.40 -2.21 16.12
C GLY A 96 15.80 -3.66 15.81
N LYS A 97 14.90 -4.63 15.98
CA LYS A 97 15.18 -6.04 15.74
C LYS A 97 14.78 -6.46 14.33
N LYS A 98 15.74 -7.00 13.57
CA LYS A 98 15.47 -7.63 12.28
C LYS A 98 14.78 -8.98 12.50
N ILE A 99 13.53 -9.09 12.04
CA ILE A 99 12.71 -10.30 12.16
C ILE A 99 12.70 -11.08 10.84
N SER A 100 12.68 -10.38 9.70
CA SER A 100 12.79 -10.96 8.37
C SER A 100 13.85 -10.24 7.55
N SER A 101 14.58 -11.01 6.74
CA SER A 101 15.70 -10.51 5.94
C SER A 101 15.22 -9.82 4.66
N LEU A 102 16.10 -8.99 4.09
CA LEU A 102 15.89 -8.37 2.80
C LEU A 102 15.69 -9.45 1.72
N ASN A 103 14.66 -9.30 0.91
CA ASN A 103 14.37 -10.19 -0.20
C ASN A 103 14.88 -9.55 -1.50
N THR A 104 15.96 -10.09 -2.01
CA THR A 104 16.58 -9.65 -3.28
C THR A 104 16.29 -10.60 -4.44
N LYS A 105 15.35 -11.54 -4.25
CA LYS A 105 15.01 -12.53 -5.27
C LYS A 105 14.41 -11.86 -6.50
N GLU A 106 14.99 -12.13 -7.65
CA GLU A 106 14.38 -11.82 -8.93
C GLU A 106 13.53 -12.99 -9.40
N ILE A 107 12.38 -12.71 -9.95
CA ILE A 107 11.51 -13.73 -10.55
C ILE A 107 11.24 -13.39 -12.01
N LYS A 108 11.13 -14.42 -12.83
CA LYS A 108 10.70 -14.28 -14.21
C LYS A 108 9.18 -14.11 -14.27
N PRO A 109 8.65 -13.39 -15.28
CA PRO A 109 7.22 -13.37 -15.55
C PRO A 109 6.64 -14.78 -15.69
N ASP A 110 5.39 -14.96 -15.27
CA ASP A 110 4.64 -16.18 -15.52
C ASP A 110 4.35 -16.35 -17.04
N LYS A 111 3.68 -17.45 -17.40
CA LYS A 111 3.30 -17.74 -18.80
C LYS A 111 2.40 -16.67 -19.46
N ASN A 112 1.79 -15.80 -18.68
CA ASN A 112 0.94 -14.69 -19.12
C ASN A 112 1.68 -13.34 -19.07
N GLY A 113 2.98 -13.32 -18.73
CA GLY A 113 3.78 -12.12 -18.60
C GLY A 113 3.61 -11.40 -17.25
N ASN A 114 2.91 -11.98 -16.27
CA ASN A 114 2.67 -11.33 -14.99
C ASN A 114 3.82 -11.54 -14.02
N ILE A 115 4.14 -10.47 -13.29
CA ILE A 115 5.04 -10.48 -12.13
C ILE A 115 4.24 -10.01 -10.93
N PRO A 116 4.26 -10.72 -9.78
CA PRO A 116 3.61 -10.24 -8.56
C PRO A 116 4.19 -8.89 -8.13
N ASN A 117 3.33 -8.00 -7.65
CA ASN A 117 3.68 -6.61 -7.36
C ASN A 117 4.94 -6.45 -6.49
N PHE A 118 5.14 -7.33 -5.50
CA PHE A 118 6.34 -7.31 -4.66
C PHE A 118 7.64 -7.38 -5.46
N TYR A 119 7.65 -8.11 -6.57
CA TYR A 119 8.83 -8.33 -7.41
C TYR A 119 8.91 -7.39 -8.62
N LEU A 120 7.97 -6.46 -8.78
CA LEU A 120 8.09 -5.40 -9.78
C LEU A 120 9.20 -4.44 -9.38
N ASN A 121 10.26 -4.39 -10.21
CA ASN A 121 11.43 -3.57 -9.94
C ASN A 121 11.28 -2.12 -10.43
N PRO A 122 11.92 -1.18 -9.69
CA PRO A 122 12.52 -1.38 -8.40
C PRO A 122 11.46 -1.49 -7.29
N ASN A 123 11.60 -2.51 -6.45
CA ASN A 123 10.95 -2.51 -5.14
C ASN A 123 11.79 -1.70 -4.15
N GLY A 124 11.24 -1.40 -2.98
CA GLY A 124 11.88 -0.50 -2.04
C GLY A 124 11.70 -0.87 -0.58
N VAL A 125 12.38 -0.12 0.25
CA VAL A 125 12.29 -0.19 1.71
C VAL A 125 11.84 1.17 2.25
N PHE A 126 10.78 1.16 3.04
CA PHE A 126 10.41 2.26 3.92
C PHE A 126 11.01 2.00 5.30
N TYR A 127 11.64 2.99 5.90
CA TYR A 127 12.24 2.88 7.23
C TYR A 127 12.10 4.15 8.06
N VAL A 128 12.16 3.97 9.36
CA VAL A 128 12.19 5.03 10.39
C VAL A 128 13.35 4.74 11.32
N THR A 129 14.15 5.75 11.63
CA THR A 129 15.28 5.65 12.56
C THR A 129 14.88 6.02 13.99
N ILE A 130 15.74 5.74 14.96
CA ILE A 130 15.52 6.08 16.38
C ILE A 130 15.48 7.59 16.62
N ASP A 131 16.15 8.39 15.78
CA ASP A 131 16.12 9.85 15.76
C ASP A 131 14.99 10.43 14.88
N ASN A 132 13.99 9.59 14.53
CA ASN A 132 12.80 9.94 13.74
C ASN A 132 13.08 10.44 12.31
N LYS A 133 14.26 10.17 11.75
CA LYS A 133 14.45 10.30 10.32
C LYS A 133 13.71 9.20 9.59
N VAL A 134 13.17 9.53 8.44
CA VAL A 134 12.43 8.59 7.60
C VAL A 134 13.07 8.48 6.23
N GLY A 135 12.93 7.33 5.58
CA GLY A 135 13.44 7.15 4.25
C GLY A 135 12.66 6.14 3.44
N ILE A 136 12.70 6.33 2.13
CA ILE A 136 12.23 5.39 1.12
C ILE A 136 13.35 5.28 0.09
N CYS A 137 13.91 4.10 -0.08
CA CYS A 137 14.97 3.84 -1.05
C CYS A 137 14.74 2.53 -1.81
N LYS A 138 15.42 2.38 -2.95
CA LYS A 138 15.44 1.10 -3.66
C LYS A 138 16.01 0.02 -2.74
N THR A 139 15.47 -1.20 -2.82
CA THR A 139 15.96 -2.34 -2.05
C THR A 139 17.47 -2.56 -2.22
N SER A 140 17.99 -2.36 -3.43
CA SER A 140 19.42 -2.50 -3.73
C SER A 140 20.33 -1.46 -3.04
N LEU A 141 19.77 -0.36 -2.58
CA LEU A 141 20.49 0.72 -1.90
C LEU A 141 20.28 0.72 -0.38
N TYR A 142 19.37 -0.13 0.12
CA TYR A 142 19.08 -0.17 1.54
C TYR A 142 20.23 -0.83 2.31
N GLN A 143 20.74 -0.12 3.31
CA GLN A 143 21.69 -0.63 4.28
C GLN A 143 21.08 -0.49 5.68
N GLN A 144 20.89 -1.62 6.34
CA GLN A 144 20.41 -1.59 7.73
C GLN A 144 21.58 -1.21 8.64
N ASP A 145 21.34 -0.22 9.48
CA ASP A 145 22.24 0.20 10.54
C ASP A 145 21.61 0.05 11.94
N SER A 146 22.38 0.36 12.98
CA SER A 146 21.94 0.34 14.37
C SER A 146 20.90 1.41 14.71
N LEU A 147 20.74 2.42 13.85
CA LEU A 147 19.76 3.49 14.03
C LEU A 147 18.38 3.12 13.48
N THR A 148 18.24 2.03 12.73
CA THR A 148 16.95 1.61 12.17
C THR A 148 16.01 1.14 13.28
N LYS A 149 15.00 1.95 13.60
CA LYS A 149 13.92 1.61 14.55
C LYS A 149 12.95 0.61 13.97
N CYS A 150 12.47 0.88 12.76
CA CYS A 150 11.60 -0.03 12.02
C CYS A 150 11.80 0.12 10.52
N ALA A 151 11.62 -0.98 9.77
CA ALA A 151 11.70 -1.00 8.33
C ALA A 151 10.81 -2.09 7.74
N THR A 152 10.25 -1.83 6.57
CA THR A 152 9.49 -2.80 5.80
C THR A 152 9.83 -2.71 4.32
N GLN A 153 10.02 -3.86 3.68
CA GLN A 153 10.21 -3.96 2.24
C GLN A 153 8.86 -4.18 1.57
N SER A 154 8.63 -3.47 0.49
CA SER A 154 7.46 -3.64 -0.35
C SER A 154 7.76 -3.19 -1.79
N GLY A 155 6.74 -3.16 -2.63
CA GLY A 155 6.95 -2.74 -4.01
C GLY A 155 5.72 -2.86 -4.89
N PRO A 156 5.79 -2.20 -6.03
CA PRO A 156 6.93 -1.43 -6.55
C PRO A 156 7.10 -0.05 -5.90
N MET A 157 8.28 0.58 -6.07
CA MET A 157 8.40 2.01 -5.82
C MET A 157 7.49 2.77 -6.81
N LEU A 158 6.74 3.73 -6.31
CA LEU A 158 5.82 4.56 -7.09
C LEU A 158 6.54 5.76 -7.71
N LEU A 159 7.34 6.44 -6.87
CA LEU A 159 8.22 7.54 -7.29
C LEU A 159 9.66 7.22 -6.94
N ILE A 160 10.57 7.68 -7.81
CA ILE A 160 12.01 7.59 -7.66
C ILE A 160 12.56 8.97 -8.04
N ASP A 161 13.16 9.67 -7.09
CA ASP A 161 13.75 11.01 -7.28
C ASP A 161 12.77 11.97 -7.99
N GLY A 162 11.52 12.02 -7.52
CA GLY A 162 10.43 12.87 -8.04
C GLY A 162 9.83 12.41 -9.37
N ARG A 163 10.26 11.29 -9.93
CA ARG A 163 9.79 10.77 -11.21
C ARG A 163 8.93 9.52 -11.01
N ILE A 164 7.83 9.44 -11.73
CA ILE A 164 6.99 8.22 -11.77
C ILE A 164 7.84 7.06 -12.27
N ASN A 165 7.74 5.92 -11.60
CA ASN A 165 8.42 4.69 -12.02
C ASN A 165 8.09 4.38 -13.50
N PRO A 166 9.08 4.27 -14.39
CA PRO A 166 8.86 4.13 -15.83
C PRO A 166 8.16 2.81 -16.24
N VAL A 167 8.09 1.84 -15.34
CA VAL A 167 7.37 0.58 -15.58
C VAL A 167 5.84 0.80 -15.63
N PHE A 168 5.32 1.93 -15.15
CA PHE A 168 3.89 2.19 -15.12
C PHE A 168 3.37 2.80 -16.41
N CYS A 169 2.39 2.14 -17.01
CA CYS A 169 1.71 2.61 -18.21
C CYS A 169 0.46 3.43 -17.84
N ARG A 170 0.27 4.59 -18.49
CA ARG A 170 -0.94 5.43 -18.31
C ARG A 170 -2.23 4.71 -18.68
N ASN A 171 -2.19 3.88 -19.71
CA ASN A 171 -3.34 3.14 -20.23
C ASN A 171 -3.46 1.73 -19.64
N SER A 172 -2.96 1.52 -18.44
CA SER A 172 -3.04 0.24 -17.75
C SER A 172 -4.48 -0.09 -17.36
N ASN A 173 -4.87 -1.37 -17.52
CA ASN A 173 -6.15 -1.90 -17.04
C ASN A 173 -6.03 -2.55 -15.64
N ASN A 174 -4.89 -2.41 -14.97
CA ASN A 174 -4.65 -2.98 -13.65
C ASN A 174 -5.18 -2.05 -12.55
N PHE A 175 -6.50 -2.07 -12.35
CA PHE A 175 -7.22 -1.24 -11.40
C PHE A 175 -7.42 -1.96 -10.06
N HIS A 176 -6.88 -1.40 -8.97
CA HIS A 176 -7.04 -1.92 -7.60
C HIS A 176 -7.18 -0.77 -6.60
N ILE A 177 -7.74 -1.06 -5.43
CA ILE A 177 -7.55 -0.19 -4.26
C ILE A 177 -6.07 -0.27 -3.90
N ARG A 178 -5.43 0.88 -3.69
CA ARG A 178 -3.99 0.95 -3.42
C ARG A 178 -3.72 1.78 -2.20
N ASN A 179 -2.73 1.38 -1.42
CA ASN A 179 -2.18 2.18 -0.33
C ASN A 179 -0.66 2.26 -0.40
N GLY A 180 -0.11 3.29 0.20
CA GLY A 180 1.33 3.52 0.15
C GLY A 180 1.75 4.72 0.96
N VAL A 181 3.03 5.03 0.90
CA VAL A 181 3.66 6.14 1.58
C VAL A 181 4.58 6.92 0.63
N GLY A 182 4.54 8.24 0.73
CA GLY A 182 5.49 9.13 0.06
C GLY A 182 6.28 9.95 1.08
N ILE A 183 7.50 10.33 0.72
CA ILE A 183 8.35 11.22 1.51
C ILE A 183 8.53 12.55 0.79
N LEU A 184 8.35 13.64 1.53
CA LEU A 184 8.54 15.02 1.07
C LEU A 184 9.98 15.49 1.32
N PRO A 185 10.46 16.53 0.60
CA PRO A 185 11.81 17.07 0.80
C PRO A 185 12.11 17.53 2.24
N ASN A 186 11.08 17.92 2.99
CA ASN A 186 11.18 18.37 4.38
C ASN A 186 11.08 17.24 5.42
N ASN A 187 11.30 15.98 5.02
CA ASN A 187 11.23 14.80 5.88
C ASN A 187 9.81 14.47 6.41
N GLU A 188 8.76 15.12 5.91
CA GLU A 188 7.38 14.72 6.23
C GLU A 188 6.94 13.56 5.34
N LEU A 189 5.99 12.79 5.83
CA LEU A 189 5.39 11.66 5.13
C LEU A 189 3.95 11.97 4.70
N ILE A 190 3.57 11.40 3.57
CA ILE A 190 2.17 11.29 3.16
C ILE A 190 1.82 9.81 3.09
N PHE A 191 0.88 9.37 3.93
CA PHE A 191 0.24 8.07 3.77
C PHE A 191 -1.06 8.26 3.01
N ALA A 192 -1.30 7.42 2.01
CA ALA A 192 -2.49 7.51 1.18
C ALA A 192 -3.10 6.14 0.88
N ILE A 193 -4.43 6.13 0.74
CA ILE A 193 -5.21 5.01 0.21
C ILE A 193 -6.19 5.54 -0.83
N SER A 194 -6.36 4.84 -1.95
CA SER A 194 -7.37 5.21 -2.93
C SER A 194 -8.77 4.82 -2.47
N LYS A 195 -9.77 5.69 -2.70
CA LYS A 195 -11.20 5.41 -2.39
C LYS A 195 -11.82 4.47 -3.42
N ASN A 196 -11.43 4.61 -4.66
CA ASN A 196 -11.82 3.79 -5.80
C ASN A 196 -10.62 3.03 -6.37
N ARG A 197 -10.89 2.10 -7.29
CA ARG A 197 -9.83 1.35 -7.98
C ARG A 197 -9.07 2.26 -8.92
N VAL A 198 -7.75 2.30 -8.80
CA VAL A 198 -6.83 3.14 -9.59
C VAL A 198 -5.69 2.31 -10.15
N THR A 199 -5.05 2.80 -11.21
CA THR A 199 -3.83 2.20 -11.75
C THR A 199 -2.62 2.54 -10.87
N PHE A 200 -1.48 1.88 -11.08
CA PHE A 200 -0.22 2.31 -10.48
C PHE A 200 0.20 3.70 -10.93
N TYR A 201 -0.08 4.03 -12.20
CA TYR A 201 0.25 5.35 -12.73
C TYR A 201 -0.53 6.45 -12.01
N ASP A 202 -1.85 6.30 -11.83
CA ASP A 202 -2.69 7.28 -11.13
C ASP A 202 -2.23 7.45 -9.68
N PHE A 203 -1.91 6.34 -9.01
CA PHE A 203 -1.45 6.37 -7.62
C PHE A 203 -0.07 7.01 -7.47
N ALA A 204 0.85 6.74 -8.39
CA ALA A 204 2.15 7.40 -8.44
C ALA A 204 2.04 8.90 -8.76
N ASN A 205 1.15 9.25 -9.70
CA ASN A 205 0.89 10.65 -10.07
C ASN A 205 0.34 11.45 -8.88
N TYR A 206 -0.55 10.84 -8.08
CA TYR A 206 -1.02 11.46 -6.84
C TYR A 206 0.15 11.89 -5.93
N PHE A 207 1.08 10.98 -5.60
CA PHE A 207 2.23 11.33 -4.76
C PHE A 207 3.14 12.38 -5.40
N LYS A 208 3.29 12.35 -6.72
CA LYS A 208 4.05 13.37 -7.46
C LYS A 208 3.41 14.75 -7.34
N GLU A 209 2.09 14.85 -7.49
CA GLU A 209 1.35 16.09 -7.33
C GLU A 209 1.39 16.62 -5.89
N GLN A 210 1.52 15.73 -4.90
CA GLN A 210 1.75 16.13 -3.51
C GLN A 210 3.20 16.61 -3.24
N GLY A 211 4.11 16.56 -4.21
CA GLY A 211 5.50 16.99 -4.08
C GLY A 211 6.42 15.95 -3.44
N CYS A 212 6.04 14.69 -3.39
CA CYS A 212 6.89 13.63 -2.87
C CYS A 212 8.10 13.38 -3.79
N ILE A 213 9.27 13.13 -3.19
CA ILE A 213 10.50 12.76 -3.90
C ILE A 213 10.61 11.25 -4.13
N ASN A 214 10.24 10.45 -3.13
CA ASN A 214 10.11 9.00 -3.25
C ASN A 214 8.75 8.56 -2.73
N ALA A 215 8.20 7.49 -3.30
CA ALA A 215 6.98 6.88 -2.80
C ALA A 215 7.00 5.37 -3.02
N LEU A 216 6.40 4.63 -2.09
CA LEU A 216 6.38 3.17 -2.05
C LEU A 216 4.95 2.67 -1.92
N PHE A 217 4.59 1.70 -2.74
CA PHE A 217 3.36 0.95 -2.63
C PHE A 217 3.49 -0.16 -1.58
N PHE A 218 2.46 -0.35 -0.75
CA PHE A 218 2.49 -1.37 0.29
C PHE A 218 1.76 -2.65 -0.09
N ASP A 219 0.45 -2.57 -0.39
CA ASP A 219 -0.33 -3.73 -0.80
C ASP A 219 -1.62 -3.27 -1.50
N GLY A 220 -2.08 -4.03 -2.51
CA GLY A 220 -3.32 -3.77 -3.22
C GLY A 220 -4.39 -4.83 -3.04
N TYR A 221 -4.06 -5.99 -2.45
CA TYR A 221 -5.04 -7.04 -2.24
C TYR A 221 -5.88 -6.79 -0.99
N VAL A 222 -5.24 -6.31 0.08
CA VAL A 222 -5.90 -5.99 1.36
C VAL A 222 -5.51 -4.59 1.80
N SER A 223 -6.06 -3.56 1.13
CA SER A 223 -5.82 -2.17 1.52
C SER A 223 -6.87 -1.72 2.53
N LYS A 224 -6.43 -1.37 3.74
CA LYS A 224 -7.27 -0.84 4.83
C LYS A 224 -6.61 0.37 5.47
N ALA A 225 -7.41 1.32 5.91
CA ALA A 225 -6.93 2.50 6.63
C ALA A 225 -7.81 2.85 7.83
N TYR A 226 -7.18 3.32 8.89
CA TYR A 226 -7.79 3.95 10.04
C TYR A 226 -7.30 5.38 10.14
N ILE A 227 -8.18 6.33 9.89
CA ILE A 227 -7.91 7.78 9.91
C ILE A 227 -9.06 8.47 10.65
N PRO A 228 -9.16 8.37 11.98
CA PRO A 228 -10.31 8.84 12.75
C PRO A 228 -10.57 10.33 12.58
N LYS A 229 -9.54 11.12 12.32
CA LYS A 229 -9.67 12.58 12.09
C LYS A 229 -10.60 12.93 10.92
N ILE A 230 -10.75 12.02 9.96
CA ILE A 230 -11.64 12.22 8.79
C ILE A 230 -12.72 11.14 8.70
N GLY A 231 -13.02 10.45 9.82
CA GLY A 231 -14.09 9.45 9.90
C GLY A 231 -13.82 8.13 9.16
N VAL A 232 -12.59 7.80 8.81
CA VAL A 232 -12.23 6.54 8.15
C VAL A 232 -11.84 5.51 9.19
N GLU A 233 -12.66 4.47 9.37
CA GLU A 233 -12.45 3.41 10.35
C GLU A 233 -12.60 2.01 9.73
N GLN A 234 -11.70 1.63 8.84
CA GLN A 234 -11.63 0.28 8.28
C GLN A 234 -10.83 -0.61 9.22
N LEU A 235 -11.50 -1.16 10.23
CA LEU A 235 -10.85 -1.89 11.33
C LEU A 235 -10.68 -3.39 11.08
N ASP A 236 -11.41 -3.93 10.12
CA ASP A 236 -11.47 -5.33 9.70
C ASP A 236 -10.32 -5.74 8.75
N GLY A 237 -10.41 -6.94 8.21
CA GLY A 237 -9.48 -7.49 7.23
C GLY A 237 -8.47 -8.47 7.83
N GLU A 238 -7.72 -9.13 6.94
CA GLU A 238 -6.62 -10.02 7.29
C GLU A 238 -5.31 -9.36 6.86
N LEU A 239 -4.64 -8.71 7.80
CA LEU A 239 -3.40 -7.99 7.58
C LEU A 239 -2.20 -8.76 8.14
N GLY A 240 -1.09 -8.72 7.43
CA GLY A 240 0.21 -9.14 7.95
C GLY A 240 0.83 -8.01 8.78
N VAL A 241 1.69 -7.24 8.14
CA VAL A 241 2.33 -6.06 8.75
C VAL A 241 1.38 -4.87 8.75
N ILE A 242 1.30 -4.17 9.89
CA ILE A 242 0.52 -2.95 10.05
C ILE A 242 1.48 -1.80 10.41
N ILE A 243 1.38 -0.67 9.70
CA ILE A 243 1.95 0.59 10.16
C ILE A 243 0.94 1.24 11.08
N GLY A 244 1.37 1.60 12.29
CA GLY A 244 0.58 2.36 13.24
C GLY A 244 1.29 3.63 13.66
N ILE A 245 0.53 4.71 13.80
CA ILE A 245 1.00 5.99 14.31
C ILE A 245 0.25 6.31 15.58
N THR A 246 1.00 6.56 16.64
CA THR A 246 0.44 6.98 17.93
C THR A 246 0.86 8.41 18.28
N GLU A 247 0.07 9.05 19.13
CA GLU A 247 0.50 10.29 19.77
C GLU A 247 1.80 10.05 20.56
N LYS A 248 2.64 11.11 20.69
CA LYS A 248 3.81 11.10 21.56
C LYS A 248 3.39 11.23 23.01
#